data_8bc39663c0d53e89d0ed27aa723f45c0
#
_entry.id   8bc39663c0d53e89d0ed27aa723f45c0
#
_cell.length_a   1.000
_cell.length_b   1.000
_cell.length_c   1.000
_cell.angle_alpha   90.00
_cell.angle_beta   90.00
_cell.angle_gamma   90.00
#
_symmetry.space_group_name_H-M   'P 1'
#
loop_
_entity.id
_entity.type
_entity.pdbx_description
1 polymer ?
#
loop_
_entity_poly.entity_id
_entity_poly.type
_entity_poly.pdbx_seq_one_letter_code
_entity_poly.pdbx_strand_id
1 'polypeptide(L)'
;MTCESGAFTGRDVVVYFAIGCPEVQPTLSQYKRLGMMRGKTTGVEWETADATADQSAAYTQENLVTYKNVSFSGDGVSRKEAIYGQKEMKRHVYNPPGETSNQPYVWLKIISPFDITEGPFLVTSWQDESPHDDVATWSIEASSAGLVDVRDVGAVINITSQPQNRTITTGSTLTLTTAATVTDGSALTYQWKKNGTDINGATAATYTKASAVAGDAGSYTCQVSSPTAGTVTTNPATVVVNAS
;
A
#
# COMPACT_ATOMS: atom_id res chain seq x y z
N MET A 1 -6.57 -2.86 -27.85
CA MET A 1 -6.70 -3.09 -26.40
C MET A 1 -5.49 -3.92 -26.01
N THR A 2 -4.52 -3.33 -25.33
CA THR A 2 -3.45 -4.07 -24.66
C THR A 2 -4.02 -4.52 -23.31
N CYS A 3 -4.18 -5.83 -23.12
CA CYS A 3 -4.44 -6.38 -21.80
C CYS A 3 -3.19 -6.14 -20.95
N GLU A 4 -3.19 -5.12 -20.11
CA GLU A 4 -2.21 -5.03 -19.03
C GLU A 4 -2.52 -6.17 -18.06
N SER A 5 -1.56 -7.09 -17.89
CA SER A 5 -1.69 -8.10 -16.86
C SER A 5 -1.61 -7.37 -15.51
N GLY A 6 -2.67 -7.41 -14.72
CA GLY A 6 -2.68 -6.88 -13.35
C GLY A 6 -1.79 -7.67 -12.37
N ALA A 7 -0.90 -8.53 -12.90
CA ALA A 7 0.04 -9.29 -12.08
C ALA A 7 1.17 -8.39 -11.57
N PHE A 8 1.49 -8.52 -10.30
CA PHE A 8 2.63 -7.85 -9.66
C PHE A 8 3.74 -8.85 -9.30
N THR A 9 4.95 -8.35 -9.12
CA THR A 9 6.08 -9.19 -8.74
C THR A 9 6.23 -9.27 -7.22
N GLY A 10 6.78 -10.36 -6.69
CA GLY A 10 7.09 -10.47 -5.26
C GLY A 10 8.03 -9.40 -4.72
N ARG A 11 8.68 -8.60 -5.58
CA ARG A 11 9.47 -7.41 -5.21
C ARG A 11 8.61 -6.27 -4.66
N ASP A 12 7.36 -6.20 -5.07
CA ASP A 12 6.43 -5.15 -4.68
C ASP A 12 5.84 -5.39 -3.28
N VAL A 13 6.07 -6.59 -2.72
CA VAL A 13 5.67 -6.92 -1.35
C VAL A 13 6.79 -6.60 -0.38
N VAL A 14 6.51 -5.74 0.60
CA VAL A 14 7.48 -5.32 1.62
C VAL A 14 7.00 -5.77 3.00
N VAL A 15 7.91 -6.34 3.78
CA VAL A 15 7.62 -6.81 5.13
C VAL A 15 8.35 -5.92 6.14
N TYR A 16 7.58 -5.42 7.09
CA TYR A 16 8.08 -4.71 8.27
C TYR A 16 7.77 -5.52 9.52
N PHE A 17 8.56 -5.32 10.55
CA PHE A 17 8.32 -5.90 11.86
C PHE A 17 8.55 -4.87 12.98
N ALA A 18 7.90 -5.10 14.11
CA ALA A 18 8.19 -4.45 15.37
C ALA A 18 8.18 -5.49 16.48
N ILE A 19 9.09 -5.38 17.44
CA ILE A 19 9.15 -6.27 18.61
C ILE A 19 8.16 -5.74 19.64
N GLY A 20 7.27 -6.61 20.14
CA GLY A 20 6.29 -6.23 21.15
C GLY A 20 5.31 -7.34 21.49
N CYS A 21 4.59 -7.17 22.60
CA CYS A 21 3.54 -8.09 23.03
C CYS A 21 2.33 -8.05 22.08
N PRO A 22 1.60 -9.19 21.95
CA PRO A 22 0.44 -9.27 21.06
C PRO A 22 -0.68 -8.27 21.36
N GLU A 23 -0.83 -7.88 22.64
CA GLU A 23 -1.91 -7.00 23.10
C GLU A 23 -1.65 -5.51 22.84
N VAL A 24 -0.42 -5.14 22.46
CA VAL A 24 -0.01 -3.73 22.30
C VAL A 24 0.44 -3.49 20.87
N GLN A 25 -0.42 -2.85 20.07
CA GLN A 25 -0.06 -2.49 18.70
C GLN A 25 1.05 -1.44 18.68
N PRO A 26 2.15 -1.68 17.93
CA PRO A 26 3.24 -0.73 17.82
C PRO A 26 2.83 0.54 17.06
N THR A 27 3.50 1.65 17.36
CA THR A 27 3.42 2.87 16.55
C THR A 27 4.17 2.70 15.23
N LEU A 28 3.83 3.51 14.22
CA LEU A 28 4.47 3.42 12.89
C LEU A 28 6.01 3.59 12.94
N SER A 29 6.52 4.38 13.89
CA SER A 29 7.96 4.62 14.05
C SER A 29 8.73 3.42 14.59
N GLN A 30 8.07 2.43 15.17
CA GLN A 30 8.68 1.22 15.73
C GLN A 30 8.87 0.13 14.68
N TYR A 31 8.19 0.24 13.53
CA TYR A 31 8.32 -0.72 12.46
C TYR A 31 9.63 -0.55 11.71
N LYS A 32 10.35 -1.64 11.52
CA LYS A 32 11.60 -1.74 10.75
C LYS A 32 11.42 -2.72 9.61
N ARG A 33 12.05 -2.46 8.49
CA ARG A 33 12.01 -3.38 7.35
C ARG A 33 12.74 -4.68 7.68
N LEU A 34 12.10 -5.82 7.38
CA LEU A 34 12.69 -7.14 7.59
C LEU A 34 13.56 -7.56 6.40
N GLY A 35 14.71 -6.93 6.26
CA GLY A 35 15.72 -7.34 5.27
C GLY A 35 15.27 -7.27 3.80
N MET A 36 16.09 -7.87 2.92
CA MET A 36 15.76 -8.11 1.53
C MET A 36 15.23 -9.54 1.38
N MET A 37 13.92 -9.67 1.35
CA MET A 37 13.25 -10.95 1.18
C MET A 37 13.14 -11.32 -0.31
N ARG A 38 13.37 -12.58 -0.64
CA ARG A 38 13.19 -13.17 -1.98
C ARG A 38 11.81 -13.82 -2.10
N GLY A 39 11.51 -14.75 -1.19
CA GLY A 39 10.21 -15.42 -1.08
C GLY A 39 9.40 -14.89 0.10
N LYS A 40 8.10 -14.85 -0.05
CA LYS A 40 7.14 -14.48 0.99
C LYS A 40 5.84 -15.21 0.74
N THR A 41 5.31 -15.86 1.76
CA THR A 41 4.04 -16.57 1.69
C THR A 41 3.24 -16.26 2.94
N THR A 42 1.98 -15.94 2.75
CA THR A 42 0.98 -15.86 3.82
C THR A 42 -0.09 -16.90 3.56
N GLY A 43 -0.49 -17.60 4.60
CA GLY A 43 -1.55 -18.59 4.55
C GLY A 43 -2.58 -18.36 5.64
N VAL A 44 -3.80 -18.83 5.43
CA VAL A 44 -4.85 -18.83 6.45
C VAL A 44 -5.40 -20.23 6.55
N GLU A 45 -5.39 -20.77 7.74
CA GLU A 45 -5.97 -22.08 8.06
C GLU A 45 -7.12 -21.90 9.06
N TRP A 46 -8.19 -22.62 8.83
CA TRP A 46 -9.37 -22.63 9.69
C TRP A 46 -9.54 -24.02 10.27
N GLU A 47 -9.53 -24.12 11.57
CA GLU A 47 -9.93 -25.35 12.25
C GLU A 47 -11.44 -25.34 12.47
N THR A 48 -12.06 -26.48 12.23
CA THR A 48 -13.49 -26.67 12.38
C THR A 48 -13.77 -27.82 13.32
N ALA A 49 -14.81 -27.70 14.12
CA ALA A 49 -15.39 -28.81 14.88
C ALA A 49 -16.69 -29.26 14.21
N ASP A 50 -16.93 -30.57 14.25
CA ASP A 50 -18.20 -31.13 13.81
C ASP A 50 -19.28 -30.70 14.81
N ALA A 51 -20.26 -29.99 14.35
CA ALA A 51 -21.42 -29.50 15.10
C ALA A 51 -22.71 -30.20 14.67
N THR A 52 -22.61 -31.29 13.90
CA THR A 52 -23.75 -32.04 13.39
C THR A 52 -24.57 -32.62 14.56
N ALA A 53 -25.85 -32.26 14.60
CA ALA A 53 -26.80 -32.78 15.58
C ALA A 53 -27.84 -33.71 14.92
N ASP A 54 -28.51 -34.53 15.68
CA ASP A 54 -29.58 -35.46 15.20
C ASP A 54 -30.68 -34.74 14.41
N GLN A 55 -30.82 -33.41 14.58
CA GLN A 55 -31.84 -32.61 13.93
C GLN A 55 -31.26 -31.75 12.79
N SER A 56 -30.00 -31.98 12.42
CA SER A 56 -29.41 -31.25 11.25
C SER A 56 -30.17 -31.58 9.98
N ALA A 57 -30.46 -30.56 9.20
CA ALA A 57 -31.29 -30.70 8.00
C ALA A 57 -30.63 -31.62 6.96
N ALA A 58 -31.42 -32.59 6.46
CA ALA A 58 -31.04 -33.48 5.36
C ALA A 58 -29.76 -34.31 5.62
N TYR A 59 -29.42 -34.62 6.86
CA TYR A 59 -28.21 -35.37 7.24
C TYR A 59 -26.91 -34.78 6.73
N THR A 60 -26.87 -33.44 6.54
CA THR A 60 -25.64 -32.71 6.15
C THR A 60 -24.77 -32.53 7.36
N GLN A 61 -23.46 -32.68 7.14
CA GLN A 61 -22.47 -32.37 8.16
C GLN A 61 -22.45 -30.83 8.37
N GLU A 62 -22.58 -30.41 9.62
CA GLU A 62 -22.45 -29.01 10.03
C GLU A 62 -21.09 -28.81 10.70
N ASN A 63 -20.27 -27.91 10.17
CA ASN A 63 -18.96 -27.57 10.73
C ASN A 63 -18.99 -26.16 11.32
N LEU A 64 -18.56 -26.03 12.56
CA LEU A 64 -18.36 -24.75 13.22
C LEU A 64 -16.88 -24.39 13.20
N VAL A 65 -16.55 -23.18 12.75
CA VAL A 65 -15.20 -22.64 12.82
C VAL A 65 -14.82 -22.39 14.28
N THR A 66 -13.79 -23.07 14.75
CA THR A 66 -13.32 -22.97 16.13
C THR A 66 -12.06 -22.12 16.26
N TYR A 67 -11.22 -22.09 15.24
CA TYR A 67 -9.92 -21.45 15.30
C TYR A 67 -9.49 -20.95 13.91
N LYS A 68 -8.81 -19.77 13.87
CA LYS A 68 -8.18 -19.22 12.69
C LYS A 68 -6.69 -19.04 12.97
N ASN A 69 -5.85 -19.64 12.16
CA ASN A 69 -4.41 -19.43 12.17
C ASN A 69 -3.97 -18.72 10.89
N VAL A 70 -3.20 -17.66 11.04
CA VAL A 70 -2.53 -16.99 9.91
C VAL A 70 -1.05 -17.33 9.99
N SER A 71 -0.53 -17.98 8.97
CA SER A 71 0.89 -18.30 8.87
C SER A 71 1.62 -17.30 7.96
N PHE A 72 2.87 -17.03 8.28
CA PHE A 72 3.79 -16.27 7.45
C PHE A 72 5.09 -17.06 7.34
N SER A 73 5.60 -17.19 6.11
CA SER A 73 6.94 -17.70 5.85
C SER A 73 7.65 -16.83 4.83
N GLY A 74 8.97 -16.79 4.94
CA GLY A 74 9.77 -16.04 3.99
C GLY A 74 11.26 -16.32 4.10
N ASP A 75 11.95 -16.07 3.00
CA ASP A 75 13.41 -16.18 2.92
C ASP A 75 14.04 -14.93 2.35
N GLY A 76 15.30 -14.74 2.62
CA GLY A 76 16.02 -13.56 2.16
C GLY A 76 17.53 -13.71 2.14
N VAL A 77 18.18 -12.66 1.68
CA VAL A 77 19.65 -12.55 1.61
C VAL A 77 20.14 -11.81 2.82
N SER A 78 21.18 -12.35 3.47
CA SER A 78 21.85 -11.72 4.61
C SER A 78 22.61 -10.46 4.17
N ARG A 79 22.35 -9.34 4.83
CA ARG A 79 22.98 -8.03 4.57
C ARG A 79 23.56 -7.43 5.83
N LYS A 80 24.69 -6.74 5.68
CA LYS A 80 25.36 -6.05 6.79
C LYS A 80 24.77 -4.68 7.13
N GLU A 81 23.96 -4.13 6.23
CA GLU A 81 23.42 -2.78 6.35
C GLU A 81 22.41 -2.67 7.51
N ALA A 82 22.62 -1.67 8.35
CA ALA A 82 21.80 -1.45 9.56
C ALA A 82 20.35 -1.02 9.27
N ILE A 83 20.06 -0.58 8.04
CA ILE A 83 18.69 -0.21 7.61
C ILE A 83 17.71 -1.40 7.59
N TYR A 84 18.27 -2.62 7.55
CA TYR A 84 17.48 -3.85 7.60
C TYR A 84 17.49 -4.41 9.02
N GLY A 85 16.32 -4.59 9.62
CA GLY A 85 16.16 -5.12 10.97
C GLY A 85 16.47 -6.60 11.16
N GLN A 86 17.03 -7.28 10.15
CA GLN A 86 17.33 -8.71 10.16
C GLN A 86 18.13 -9.16 11.39
N LYS A 87 19.21 -8.44 11.73
CA LYS A 87 20.06 -8.73 12.89
C LYS A 87 19.30 -8.60 14.21
N GLU A 88 18.41 -7.63 14.30
CA GLU A 88 17.57 -7.39 15.47
C GLU A 88 16.52 -8.48 15.62
N MET A 89 15.84 -8.84 14.52
CA MET A 89 14.89 -9.96 14.51
C MET A 89 15.56 -11.26 14.95
N LYS A 90 16.70 -11.62 14.34
CA LYS A 90 17.46 -12.79 14.73
C LYS A 90 17.78 -12.79 16.23
N ARG A 91 18.30 -11.67 16.76
CA ARG A 91 18.65 -11.55 18.19
C ARG A 91 17.41 -11.74 19.07
N HIS A 92 16.28 -11.17 18.67
CA HIS A 92 15.02 -11.30 19.38
C HIS A 92 14.52 -12.75 19.40
N VAL A 93 14.63 -13.47 18.28
CA VAL A 93 14.20 -14.88 18.20
C VAL A 93 15.07 -15.78 19.07
N TYR A 94 16.41 -15.57 19.09
CA TYR A 94 17.31 -16.39 19.91
C TYR A 94 17.26 -16.05 21.40
N ASN A 95 17.01 -14.79 21.74
CA ASN A 95 17.01 -14.29 23.12
C ASN A 95 15.86 -13.29 23.30
N PRO A 96 14.62 -13.75 23.35
CA PRO A 96 13.47 -12.85 23.54
C PRO A 96 13.54 -12.19 24.92
N PRO A 97 13.32 -10.86 25.01
CA PRO A 97 13.40 -10.13 26.26
C PRO A 97 12.18 -10.39 27.16
N GLY A 98 12.29 -10.07 28.44
CA GLY A 98 11.20 -10.18 29.40
C GLY A 98 9.97 -9.31 29.04
N GLU A 99 10.17 -8.23 28.30
CA GLU A 99 9.09 -7.37 27.78
C GLU A 99 8.11 -8.12 26.86
N THR A 100 8.54 -9.20 26.21
CA THR A 100 7.70 -10.10 25.43
C THR A 100 7.44 -11.42 26.14
N SER A 101 7.46 -11.45 27.48
CA SER A 101 7.28 -12.65 28.31
C SER A 101 8.23 -13.78 27.93
N ASN A 102 9.44 -13.45 27.50
CA ASN A 102 10.48 -14.36 26.97
C ASN A 102 10.00 -15.20 25.78
N GLN A 103 9.05 -14.68 25.02
CA GLN A 103 8.56 -15.29 23.77
C GLN A 103 8.99 -14.43 22.57
N PRO A 104 9.25 -15.04 21.41
CA PRO A 104 9.63 -14.32 20.20
C PRO A 104 8.42 -13.70 19.49
N TYR A 105 7.65 -12.88 20.23
CA TYR A 105 6.52 -12.15 19.67
C TYR A 105 6.99 -10.96 18.86
N VAL A 106 6.41 -10.81 17.68
CA VAL A 106 6.63 -9.68 16.78
C VAL A 106 5.31 -9.25 16.16
N TRP A 107 5.19 -7.99 15.85
CA TRP A 107 4.17 -7.49 14.96
C TRP A 107 4.73 -7.52 13.55
N LEU A 108 4.04 -8.17 12.62
CA LEU A 108 4.35 -8.14 11.20
C LEU A 108 3.39 -7.22 10.49
N LYS A 109 3.94 -6.43 9.56
CA LYS A 109 3.19 -5.61 8.63
C LYS A 109 3.67 -5.90 7.23
N ILE A 110 2.84 -6.57 6.47
CA ILE A 110 3.12 -7.01 5.11
C ILE A 110 2.33 -6.10 4.18
N ILE A 111 3.03 -5.34 3.37
CA ILE A 111 2.43 -4.41 2.41
C ILE A 111 2.58 -5.00 1.03
N SER A 112 1.46 -5.33 0.40
CA SER A 112 1.34 -5.70 -1.00
C SER A 112 0.77 -4.52 -1.81
N PRO A 113 0.75 -4.56 -3.13
CA PRO A 113 0.07 -3.55 -3.93
C PRO A 113 -1.45 -3.47 -3.72
N PHE A 114 -2.07 -4.49 -3.13
CA PHE A 114 -3.53 -4.57 -2.95
C PHE A 114 -3.95 -4.41 -1.50
N ASP A 115 -3.17 -4.96 -0.57
CA ASP A 115 -3.55 -5.04 0.83
C ASP A 115 -2.38 -4.79 1.78
N ILE A 116 -2.74 -4.54 3.03
CA ILE A 116 -1.85 -4.51 4.17
C ILE A 116 -2.35 -5.57 5.14
N THR A 117 -1.53 -6.60 5.36
CA THR A 117 -1.74 -7.58 6.43
C THR A 117 -0.93 -7.14 7.64
N GLU A 118 -1.57 -6.91 8.78
CA GLU A 118 -0.93 -6.44 10.00
C GLU A 118 -1.46 -7.17 11.23
N GLY A 119 -0.57 -7.65 12.09
CA GLY A 119 -0.96 -8.33 13.32
C GLY A 119 0.21 -8.86 14.12
N PRO A 120 -0.05 -9.39 15.33
CA PRO A 120 0.94 -10.03 16.15
C PRO A 120 1.18 -11.47 15.68
N PHE A 121 2.45 -11.86 15.66
CA PHE A 121 2.92 -13.20 15.30
C PHE A 121 3.90 -13.72 16.34
N LEU A 122 3.90 -15.01 16.51
CA LEU A 122 4.96 -15.75 17.20
C LEU A 122 5.89 -16.33 16.14
N VAL A 123 7.16 -15.98 16.19
CA VAL A 123 8.17 -16.57 15.30
C VAL A 123 8.44 -17.99 15.75
N THR A 124 8.14 -18.95 14.90
CA THR A 124 8.26 -20.38 15.19
C THR A 124 9.58 -20.98 14.69
N SER A 125 10.18 -20.37 13.69
CA SER A 125 11.45 -20.82 13.13
C SER A 125 12.27 -19.64 12.60
N TRP A 126 13.59 -19.70 12.81
CA TRP A 126 14.58 -18.86 12.15
C TRP A 126 15.76 -19.74 11.77
N GLN A 127 16.15 -19.70 10.50
CA GLN A 127 17.30 -20.46 9.99
C GLN A 127 18.23 -19.52 9.25
N ASP A 128 19.55 -19.73 9.43
CA ASP A 128 20.61 -19.04 8.66
C ASP A 128 21.41 -20.08 7.91
N GLU A 129 21.62 -19.84 6.64
CA GLU A 129 22.52 -20.62 5.81
C GLU A 129 23.68 -19.76 5.35
N SER A 130 24.89 -20.25 5.58
CA SER A 130 26.14 -19.54 5.21
C SER A 130 27.06 -20.51 4.46
N PRO A 131 26.73 -20.84 3.21
CA PRO A 131 27.57 -21.71 2.38
C PRO A 131 28.94 -21.08 2.12
N HIS A 132 29.96 -21.91 1.91
CA HIS A 132 31.35 -21.44 1.71
C HIS A 132 31.49 -20.60 0.44
N ASP A 133 30.79 -20.98 -0.62
CA ASP A 133 30.96 -20.43 -1.98
C ASP A 133 29.72 -19.66 -2.50
N ASP A 134 28.75 -19.35 -1.65
CA ASP A 134 27.50 -18.69 -2.07
C ASP A 134 27.06 -17.61 -1.06
N VAL A 135 26.04 -16.89 -1.44
CA VAL A 135 25.45 -15.81 -0.65
C VAL A 135 24.77 -16.36 0.60
N ALA A 136 25.12 -15.86 1.76
CA ALA A 136 24.43 -16.22 3.00
C ALA A 136 22.96 -15.81 2.95
N THR A 137 22.09 -16.74 3.33
CA THR A 137 20.63 -16.58 3.32
C THR A 137 20.04 -16.80 4.71
N TRP A 138 18.80 -16.46 4.87
CA TRP A 138 18.04 -16.70 6.09
C TRP A 138 16.58 -17.01 5.72
N SER A 139 15.90 -17.75 6.59
CA SER A 139 14.46 -17.99 6.50
C SER A 139 13.78 -17.78 7.84
N ILE A 140 12.50 -17.46 7.79
CA ILE A 140 11.64 -17.23 8.94
C ILE A 140 10.29 -17.91 8.72
N GLU A 141 9.74 -18.48 9.79
CA GLU A 141 8.36 -18.93 9.88
C GLU A 141 7.72 -18.32 11.12
N ALA A 142 6.46 -17.94 10.99
CA ALA A 142 5.70 -17.36 12.09
C ALA A 142 4.22 -17.74 11.97
N SER A 143 3.56 -17.85 13.11
CA SER A 143 2.12 -18.09 13.24
C SER A 143 1.46 -16.94 13.98
N SER A 144 0.22 -16.63 13.67
CA SER A 144 -0.52 -15.57 14.35
C SER A 144 -0.61 -15.82 15.86
N ALA A 145 -0.37 -14.77 16.63
CA ALA A 145 -0.45 -14.77 18.09
C ALA A 145 -1.62 -13.91 18.61
N GLY A 146 -2.53 -13.52 17.72
CA GLY A 146 -3.69 -12.69 17.98
C GLY A 146 -4.42 -12.34 16.69
N LEU A 147 -5.24 -11.28 16.75
CA LEU A 147 -5.98 -10.84 15.58
C LEU A 147 -5.05 -10.28 14.50
N VAL A 148 -5.11 -10.87 13.33
CA VAL A 148 -4.47 -10.35 12.12
C VAL A 148 -5.51 -9.64 11.28
N ASP A 149 -5.28 -8.35 11.03
CA ASP A 149 -6.09 -7.48 10.21
C ASP A 149 -5.57 -7.49 8.76
N VAL A 150 -6.50 -7.56 7.83
CA VAL A 150 -6.20 -7.44 6.39
C VAL A 150 -7.08 -6.33 5.85
N ARG A 151 -6.46 -5.26 5.40
CA ARG A 151 -7.13 -4.07 4.86
C ARG A 151 -6.55 -3.67 3.52
N ASP A 152 -7.37 -3.06 2.68
CA ASP A 152 -6.92 -2.52 1.40
C ASP A 152 -5.82 -1.46 1.61
N VAL A 153 -4.83 -1.47 0.73
CA VAL A 153 -3.94 -0.31 0.57
C VAL A 153 -4.81 0.83 0.10
N GLY A 154 -4.94 1.87 0.89
CA GLY A 154 -5.76 3.02 0.52
C GLY A 154 -5.43 3.46 -0.91
N ALA A 155 -6.47 3.71 -1.71
CA ALA A 155 -6.29 4.16 -3.09
C ALA A 155 -5.46 5.44 -3.15
N VAL A 156 -4.59 5.55 -4.15
CA VAL A 156 -3.70 6.71 -4.35
C VAL A 156 -3.93 7.27 -5.75
N ILE A 157 -4.13 8.59 -5.81
CA ILE A 157 -4.18 9.32 -7.09
C ILE A 157 -2.75 9.70 -7.49
N ASN A 158 -2.33 9.28 -8.68
CA ASN A 158 -1.06 9.65 -9.29
C ASN A 158 -1.32 10.59 -10.46
N ILE A 159 -0.81 11.84 -10.40
CA ILE A 159 -0.84 12.75 -11.55
C ILE A 159 0.24 12.31 -12.54
N THR A 160 -0.16 11.75 -13.67
CA THR A 160 0.75 11.25 -14.72
C THR A 160 1.18 12.31 -15.70
N SER A 161 0.39 13.40 -15.83
CA SER A 161 0.73 14.56 -16.65
C SER A 161 0.30 15.85 -15.95
N GLN A 162 1.25 16.75 -15.73
CA GLN A 162 1.00 18.08 -15.17
C GLN A 162 0.58 19.07 -16.24
N PRO A 163 -0.33 20.01 -15.93
CA PRO A 163 -0.67 21.08 -16.86
C PRO A 163 0.56 21.97 -17.13
N GLN A 164 0.74 22.35 -18.39
CA GLN A 164 1.89 23.11 -18.86
C GLN A 164 1.59 24.61 -18.90
N ASN A 165 2.60 25.43 -18.64
CA ASN A 165 2.54 26.86 -18.84
C ASN A 165 2.14 27.20 -20.28
N ARG A 166 1.35 28.26 -20.48
CA ARG A 166 0.89 28.72 -21.80
C ARG A 166 1.08 30.21 -21.95
N THR A 167 1.63 30.62 -23.11
CA THR A 167 1.61 32.01 -23.57
C THR A 167 0.79 32.04 -24.85
N ILE A 168 -0.26 32.82 -24.86
CA ILE A 168 -1.21 32.94 -25.98
C ILE A 168 -1.47 34.43 -26.26
N THR A 169 -2.12 34.74 -27.40
CA THR A 169 -2.59 36.08 -27.72
C THR A 169 -4.10 36.21 -27.49
N THR A 170 -4.56 37.42 -27.24
CA THR A 170 -6.00 37.72 -27.12
C THR A 170 -6.76 37.17 -28.31
N GLY A 171 -7.92 36.57 -28.10
CA GLY A 171 -8.76 35.91 -29.12
C GLY A 171 -8.38 34.45 -29.42
N SER A 172 -7.21 33.98 -29.02
CA SER A 172 -6.78 32.58 -29.18
C SER A 172 -7.51 31.66 -28.19
N THR A 173 -7.52 30.36 -28.50
CA THR A 173 -8.05 29.35 -27.59
C THR A 173 -7.00 28.96 -26.57
N LEU A 174 -7.35 29.04 -25.26
CA LEU A 174 -6.57 28.49 -24.17
C LEU A 174 -6.97 27.02 -23.98
N THR A 175 -5.98 26.12 -23.98
CA THR A 175 -6.18 24.70 -23.63
C THR A 175 -5.16 24.28 -22.60
N LEU A 176 -5.62 23.72 -21.48
CA LEU A 176 -4.80 23.12 -20.44
C LEU A 176 -5.26 21.66 -20.24
N THR A 177 -4.33 20.75 -20.10
CA THR A 177 -4.61 19.32 -19.97
C THR A 177 -3.84 18.74 -18.78
N THR A 178 -4.47 17.85 -18.05
CA THR A 178 -3.85 17.01 -17.03
C THR A 178 -4.24 15.55 -17.27
N ALA A 179 -3.44 14.64 -16.74
CA ALA A 179 -3.80 13.21 -16.70
C ALA A 179 -3.47 12.64 -15.33
N ALA A 180 -4.29 11.75 -14.86
CA ALA A 180 -4.11 11.06 -13.59
C ALA A 180 -4.59 9.62 -13.68
N THR A 181 -4.05 8.77 -12.82
CA THR A 181 -4.49 7.40 -12.57
C THR A 181 -4.79 7.24 -11.09
N VAL A 182 -5.62 6.28 -10.74
CA VAL A 182 -5.86 5.86 -9.35
C VAL A 182 -5.57 4.36 -9.24
N THR A 183 -4.97 3.95 -8.13
CA THR A 183 -4.43 2.59 -7.98
C THR A 183 -5.50 1.51 -7.92
N ASP A 184 -6.72 1.85 -7.48
CA ASP A 184 -7.86 0.92 -7.36
C ASP A 184 -8.81 0.94 -8.58
N GLY A 185 -8.51 1.73 -9.62
CA GLY A 185 -9.34 1.86 -10.80
C GLY A 185 -10.66 2.63 -10.60
N SER A 186 -10.86 3.27 -9.43
CA SER A 186 -12.06 4.07 -9.18
C SER A 186 -12.14 5.28 -10.12
N ALA A 187 -13.36 5.79 -10.31
CA ALA A 187 -13.57 6.94 -11.20
C ALA A 187 -12.93 8.21 -10.67
N LEU A 188 -12.22 8.93 -11.55
CA LEU A 188 -11.64 10.22 -11.25
C LEU A 188 -12.58 11.35 -11.67
N THR A 189 -12.65 12.38 -10.83
CA THR A 189 -13.34 13.64 -11.12
C THR A 189 -12.33 14.78 -11.13
N TYR A 190 -12.60 15.83 -11.91
CA TYR A 190 -11.70 16.94 -12.09
C TYR A 190 -12.43 18.24 -11.75
N GLN A 191 -11.70 19.26 -11.26
CA GLN A 191 -12.16 20.62 -11.10
C GLN A 191 -11.01 21.58 -11.33
N TRP A 192 -11.09 22.36 -12.41
CA TRP A 192 -10.10 23.39 -12.67
C TRP A 192 -10.36 24.63 -11.83
N LYS A 193 -9.28 25.23 -11.39
CA LYS A 193 -9.27 26.45 -10.58
C LYS A 193 -8.35 27.49 -11.25
N LYS A 194 -8.76 28.75 -11.18
CA LYS A 194 -7.93 29.89 -11.56
C LYS A 194 -7.66 30.76 -10.34
N ASN A 195 -6.39 30.99 -10.03
CA ASN A 195 -5.95 31.74 -8.84
C ASN A 195 -6.61 31.22 -7.54
N GLY A 196 -6.78 29.87 -7.46
CA GLY A 196 -7.41 29.20 -6.31
C GLY A 196 -8.94 29.15 -6.34
N THR A 197 -9.61 29.87 -7.25
CA THR A 197 -11.08 29.89 -7.37
C THR A 197 -11.56 28.89 -8.44
N ASP A 198 -12.61 28.15 -8.15
CA ASP A 198 -13.20 27.17 -9.06
C ASP A 198 -13.70 27.83 -10.34
N ILE A 199 -13.39 27.22 -11.48
CA ILE A 199 -13.95 27.61 -12.77
C ILE A 199 -15.23 26.79 -12.97
N ASN A 200 -16.37 27.45 -12.97
CA ASN A 200 -17.68 26.78 -13.09
C ASN A 200 -17.75 25.93 -14.38
N GLY A 201 -18.15 24.66 -14.23
CA GLY A 201 -18.31 23.70 -15.32
C GLY A 201 -16.98 23.13 -15.89
N ALA A 202 -15.82 23.52 -15.36
CA ALA A 202 -14.54 23.00 -15.80
C ALA A 202 -14.19 21.68 -15.08
N THR A 203 -14.91 20.61 -15.39
CA THR A 203 -14.87 19.32 -14.71
C THR A 203 -14.30 18.17 -15.55
N ALA A 204 -13.66 18.48 -16.66
CA ALA A 204 -12.97 17.50 -17.51
C ALA A 204 -11.45 17.54 -17.29
N ALA A 205 -10.73 16.49 -17.68
CA ALA A 205 -9.26 16.44 -17.66
C ALA A 205 -8.62 17.53 -18.53
N THR A 206 -9.34 18.05 -19.51
CA THR A 206 -8.94 19.17 -20.36
C THR A 206 -9.85 20.35 -20.11
N TYR A 207 -9.25 21.49 -19.76
CA TYR A 207 -9.92 22.79 -19.72
C TYR A 207 -9.68 23.54 -21.03
N THR A 208 -10.75 24.03 -21.65
CA THR A 208 -10.68 24.82 -22.88
C THR A 208 -11.51 26.10 -22.72
N LYS A 209 -10.90 27.24 -23.08
CA LYS A 209 -11.55 28.56 -23.16
C LYS A 209 -11.33 29.12 -24.53
N ALA A 210 -12.39 29.23 -25.30
CA ALA A 210 -12.34 29.93 -26.59
C ALA A 210 -12.19 31.46 -26.40
N SER A 211 -11.52 32.13 -27.34
CA SER A 211 -11.39 33.59 -27.36
C SER A 211 -10.91 34.18 -26.03
N ALA A 212 -9.75 33.74 -25.60
CA ALA A 212 -9.14 34.21 -24.35
C ALA A 212 -8.91 35.72 -24.36
N VAL A 213 -9.15 36.37 -23.23
CA VAL A 213 -8.93 37.82 -23.02
C VAL A 213 -7.84 38.04 -21.97
N ALA A 214 -7.30 39.26 -21.86
CA ALA A 214 -6.27 39.58 -20.89
C ALA A 214 -6.61 39.16 -19.45
N GLY A 215 -7.90 39.21 -19.08
CA GLY A 215 -8.39 38.75 -17.80
C GLY A 215 -8.25 37.23 -17.57
N ASP A 216 -7.98 36.43 -18.60
CA ASP A 216 -7.77 34.96 -18.44
C ASP A 216 -6.32 34.63 -18.08
N ALA A 217 -5.42 35.58 -18.05
CA ALA A 217 -4.07 35.38 -17.48
C ALA A 217 -4.15 35.04 -15.99
N GLY A 218 -3.25 34.15 -15.51
CA GLY A 218 -3.20 33.77 -14.12
C GLY A 218 -2.60 32.38 -13.89
N SER A 219 -2.73 31.89 -12.66
CA SER A 219 -2.29 30.55 -12.23
C SER A 219 -3.45 29.58 -12.28
N TYR A 220 -3.27 28.49 -12.99
CA TYR A 220 -4.29 27.42 -13.12
C TYR A 220 -3.84 26.14 -12.47
N THR A 221 -4.71 25.54 -11.70
CA THR A 221 -4.53 24.19 -11.10
C THR A 221 -5.75 23.34 -11.40
N CYS A 222 -5.56 22.03 -11.41
CA CYS A 222 -6.66 21.08 -11.47
C CYS A 222 -6.69 20.25 -10.19
N GLN A 223 -7.82 20.23 -9.53
CA GLN A 223 -8.10 19.34 -8.43
C GLN A 223 -8.64 18.03 -9.00
N VAL A 224 -7.99 16.91 -8.67
CA VAL A 224 -8.38 15.55 -9.10
C VAL A 224 -8.83 14.81 -7.86
N SER A 225 -10.03 14.24 -7.90
CA SER A 225 -10.64 13.56 -6.74
C SER A 225 -11.12 12.16 -7.11
N SER A 226 -11.01 11.26 -6.15
CA SER A 226 -11.59 9.91 -6.19
C SER A 226 -12.36 9.67 -4.90
N PRO A 227 -13.47 8.90 -4.93
CA PRO A 227 -14.23 8.57 -3.74
C PRO A 227 -13.41 7.76 -2.71
N THR A 228 -12.40 7.02 -3.15
CA THR A 228 -11.57 6.13 -2.33
C THR A 228 -10.20 6.72 -1.99
N ALA A 229 -9.62 7.53 -2.90
CA ALA A 229 -8.27 8.08 -2.76
C ALA A 229 -8.25 9.56 -2.30
N GLY A 230 -9.42 10.15 -2.02
CA GLY A 230 -9.50 11.55 -1.65
C GLY A 230 -9.18 12.50 -2.80
N THR A 231 -8.35 13.52 -2.56
CA THR A 231 -8.14 14.63 -3.51
C THR A 231 -6.66 15.01 -3.60
N VAL A 232 -6.18 15.20 -4.82
CA VAL A 232 -4.82 15.70 -5.14
C VAL A 232 -4.94 16.89 -6.08
N THR A 233 -4.09 17.91 -5.92
CA THR A 233 -4.05 19.09 -6.78
C THR A 233 -2.78 19.05 -7.63
N THR A 234 -2.91 19.40 -8.92
CA THR A 234 -1.76 19.51 -9.84
C THR A 234 -0.85 20.68 -9.46
N ASN A 235 0.38 20.65 -9.97
CA ASN A 235 1.23 21.83 -9.96
C ASN A 235 0.55 22.98 -10.72
N PRO A 236 0.80 24.24 -10.32
CA PRO A 236 0.22 25.38 -11.02
C PRO A 236 0.83 25.56 -12.41
N ALA A 237 -0.04 25.81 -13.40
CA ALA A 237 0.34 26.24 -14.74
C ALA A 237 0.11 27.75 -14.88
N THR A 238 1.14 28.49 -15.26
CA THR A 238 1.04 29.93 -15.51
C THR A 238 0.55 30.19 -16.94
N VAL A 239 -0.54 30.95 -17.06
CA VAL A 239 -1.07 31.40 -18.35
C VAL A 239 -0.80 32.90 -18.51
N VAL A 240 -0.19 33.25 -19.62
CA VAL A 240 0.06 34.66 -20.05
C VAL A 240 -0.76 34.90 -21.30
N VAL A 241 -1.50 36.03 -21.32
CA VAL A 241 -2.28 36.47 -22.50
C VAL A 241 -1.75 37.81 -22.96
N ASN A 242 -1.08 37.81 -24.10
CA ASN A 242 -0.54 39.04 -24.72
C ASN A 242 -1.61 39.73 -25.55
N ALA A 243 -1.48 41.05 -25.72
CA ALA A 243 -2.27 41.78 -26.71
C ALA A 243 -1.97 41.27 -28.14
N SER A 244 -2.97 41.26 -29.00
CA SER A 244 -2.84 40.93 -30.42
C SER A 244 -2.28 42.11 -31.19
#